data_a48a819e8e1d91b961c323abc3ef5bd3
#
_entry.id   a48a819e8e1d91b961c323abc3ef5bd3
#
_cell.length_a   1.000
_cell.length_b   1.000
_cell.length_c   1.000
_cell.angle_alpha   90.00
_cell.angle_beta   90.00
_cell.angle_gamma   90.00
#
_symmetry.space_group_name_H-M   'P 1'
#
loop_
_entity.id
_entity.type
_entity.pdbx_description
1 polymer ?
#
loop_
_entity_poly.entity_id
_entity_poly.type
_entity_poly.pdbx_seq_one_letter_code
_entity_poly.pdbx_strand_id
1 'polypeptide(L)'
;MSEDVSSATKAPVPHESPSGSVPPEAVRSQLQRILDSPEFRSSKRCQDFLTFIVGQTLAGLPLKERTVGAGVFGRDASYDTNEDGIVRIKATEVRKRLGLYYAGRGRQDEVVIDLPVGHYVPSFSLTRKNGLGNLSPLLIENSAAASTTEQPEEQIFGARRTRGVWWRFARALGLLIAIGVLVVTGWKIYRPTSVLDQFWEPVLRSRDPIIVATSYAPVYYPSSFLGPPRAVAAPRDNDFVLLSDQYVGGGDLIAAARISGMLSHMGHPYAIRVGNAVTFEDLRSAPAVLIGYSSTHWEDVTKGFRFFIDHNQGVIDDNGKPTDWYPHHLGSDFHTDEDYAVLSRAFDPQTHTMIVLVSGCTQYGTEAAAELITDPTLLGDALRGAPEGWQKKNLQLVLHLKVIANAPASPQVIASHYW
;
A
#
# COMPACT_ATOMS: atom_id res chain seq x y z
N MET A 1 -14.98 -66.99 -8.74
CA MET A 1 -13.58 -66.74 -8.36
C MET A 1 -13.52 -65.25 -8.02
N SER A 2 -13.81 -65.07 -6.92
CA SER A 2 -13.43 -64.31 -5.71
C SER A 2 -12.10 -63.56 -5.87
N GLU A 3 -12.14 -62.26 -5.62
CA GLU A 3 -11.15 -61.61 -4.77
C GLU A 3 -11.66 -60.23 -4.30
N ASP A 4 -11.92 -60.22 -3.01
CA ASP A 4 -12.12 -59.01 -2.14
C ASP A 4 -10.83 -58.22 -2.09
N VAL A 5 -10.92 -56.88 -2.21
CA VAL A 5 -9.91 -55.97 -1.69
C VAL A 5 -10.58 -54.92 -0.81
N SER A 6 -10.45 -55.18 0.48
CA SER A 6 -10.72 -54.29 1.60
C SER A 6 -9.97 -52.97 1.49
N SER A 7 -10.68 -51.84 1.40
CA SER A 7 -10.11 -50.52 1.59
C SER A 7 -10.29 -50.05 3.03
N ALA A 8 -9.18 -50.03 3.76
CA ALA A 8 -9.10 -49.54 5.13
C ALA A 8 -9.35 -48.02 5.17
N THR A 9 -10.40 -47.63 5.82
CA THR A 9 -10.71 -46.25 6.21
C THR A 9 -9.68 -45.76 7.22
N LYS A 10 -8.86 -44.79 6.79
CA LYS A 10 -7.91 -44.09 7.67
C LYS A 10 -8.65 -43.00 8.43
N ALA A 11 -8.76 -43.17 9.74
CA ALA A 11 -9.33 -42.17 10.65
C ALA A 11 -8.54 -40.89 10.65
N PRO A 12 -9.19 -39.71 10.79
CA PRO A 12 -8.47 -38.43 10.84
C PRO A 12 -7.74 -38.28 12.17
N VAL A 13 -6.46 -37.88 12.07
CA VAL A 13 -5.59 -37.53 13.20
C VAL A 13 -6.14 -36.27 13.88
N PRO A 14 -6.25 -36.20 15.21
CA PRO A 14 -6.64 -34.98 15.89
C PRO A 14 -5.54 -33.93 15.79
N HIS A 15 -5.84 -32.77 15.22
CA HIS A 15 -4.97 -31.60 15.32
C HIS A 15 -4.96 -31.12 16.77
N GLU A 16 -3.82 -31.21 17.40
CA GLU A 16 -3.51 -30.59 18.69
C GLU A 16 -3.66 -29.07 18.57
N SER A 17 -4.49 -28.48 19.41
CA SER A 17 -4.69 -27.03 19.54
C SER A 17 -3.46 -26.39 20.21
N PRO A 18 -2.88 -25.33 19.67
CA PRO A 18 -1.84 -24.59 20.38
C PRO A 18 -2.43 -23.82 21.56
N SER A 19 -1.76 -23.89 22.69
CA SER A 19 -2.05 -23.23 23.95
C SER A 19 -2.23 -21.71 23.75
N GLY A 20 -3.44 -21.19 24.02
CA GLY A 20 -3.74 -19.78 23.98
C GLY A 20 -5.06 -19.40 23.29
N SER A 21 -6.01 -20.32 23.15
CA SER A 21 -7.30 -20.01 22.52
C SER A 21 -8.11 -19.02 23.36
N VAL A 22 -8.52 -17.92 22.71
CA VAL A 22 -9.43 -16.92 23.32
C VAL A 22 -10.75 -17.62 23.69
N PRO A 23 -11.28 -17.44 24.91
CA PRO A 23 -12.56 -18.05 25.30
C PRO A 23 -13.69 -17.63 24.35
N PRO A 24 -14.56 -18.55 23.91
CA PRO A 24 -15.66 -18.26 22.98
C PRO A 24 -16.58 -17.13 23.45
N GLU A 25 -16.81 -16.99 24.74
CA GLU A 25 -17.62 -15.89 25.31
C GLU A 25 -16.94 -14.53 25.17
N ALA A 26 -15.60 -14.47 25.32
CA ALA A 26 -14.84 -13.25 25.10
C ALA A 26 -14.89 -12.82 23.63
N VAL A 27 -14.84 -13.77 22.69
CA VAL A 27 -15.02 -13.53 21.25
C VAL A 27 -16.41 -13.00 20.94
N ARG A 28 -17.47 -13.59 21.52
CA ARG A 28 -18.85 -13.12 21.33
C ARG A 28 -19.06 -11.72 21.88
N SER A 29 -18.53 -11.43 23.06
CA SER A 29 -18.59 -10.09 23.66
C SER A 29 -17.86 -9.05 22.79
N GLN A 30 -16.71 -9.42 22.25
CA GLN A 30 -15.96 -8.55 21.32
C GLN A 30 -16.70 -8.34 20.00
N LEU A 31 -17.28 -9.39 19.43
CA LEU A 31 -18.11 -9.30 18.23
C LEU A 31 -19.25 -8.29 18.45
N GLN A 32 -19.98 -8.37 19.59
CA GLN A 32 -21.07 -7.44 19.86
C GLN A 32 -20.58 -5.99 19.94
N ARG A 33 -19.44 -5.73 20.59
CA ARG A 33 -18.85 -4.37 20.63
C ARG A 33 -18.53 -3.84 19.23
N ILE A 34 -18.00 -4.70 18.35
CA ILE A 34 -17.72 -4.33 16.96
C ILE A 34 -19.01 -4.01 16.21
N LEU A 35 -20.05 -4.85 16.33
CA LEU A 35 -21.33 -4.67 15.64
C LEU A 35 -22.05 -3.38 16.08
N ASP A 36 -21.92 -3.01 17.36
CA ASP A 36 -22.51 -1.79 17.93
C ASP A 36 -21.71 -0.52 17.61
N SER A 37 -20.53 -0.66 17.00
CA SER A 37 -19.68 0.47 16.65
C SER A 37 -20.23 1.26 15.45
N PRO A 38 -19.92 2.57 15.33
CA PRO A 38 -20.30 3.36 14.17
C PRO A 38 -19.79 2.79 12.84
N GLU A 39 -18.62 2.14 12.88
CA GLU A 39 -17.96 1.56 11.72
C GLU A 39 -18.81 0.41 11.13
N PHE A 40 -19.53 -0.34 11.97
CA PHE A 40 -20.37 -1.45 11.53
C PHE A 40 -21.88 -1.14 11.51
N ARG A 41 -22.36 -0.24 12.37
CA ARG A 41 -23.79 0.09 12.49
C ARG A 41 -24.41 0.58 11.18
N SER A 42 -23.63 1.22 10.33
CA SER A 42 -24.07 1.75 9.02
C SER A 42 -24.27 0.67 7.94
N SER A 43 -23.87 -0.58 8.16
CA SER A 43 -23.94 -1.64 7.14
C SER A 43 -24.42 -2.97 7.70
N LYS A 44 -25.73 -3.22 7.59
CA LYS A 44 -26.35 -4.48 8.00
C LYS A 44 -25.68 -5.70 7.35
N ARG A 45 -25.31 -5.60 6.07
CA ARG A 45 -24.63 -6.69 5.32
C ARG A 45 -23.25 -7.02 5.87
N CYS A 46 -22.48 -6.03 6.37
CA CYS A 46 -21.21 -6.29 7.03
C CYS A 46 -21.39 -6.90 8.41
N GLN A 47 -22.43 -6.50 9.14
CA GLN A 47 -22.80 -7.12 10.41
C GLN A 47 -23.17 -8.59 10.22
N ASP A 48 -24.06 -8.90 9.27
CA ASP A 48 -24.49 -10.27 8.97
C ASP A 48 -23.31 -11.15 8.54
N PHE A 49 -22.42 -10.61 7.71
CA PHE A 49 -21.20 -11.29 7.26
C PHE A 49 -20.30 -11.64 8.45
N LEU A 50 -19.93 -10.65 9.27
CA LEU A 50 -19.03 -10.85 10.40
C LEU A 50 -19.64 -11.79 11.43
N THR A 51 -20.92 -11.64 11.74
CA THR A 51 -21.66 -12.53 12.65
C THR A 51 -21.64 -13.97 12.15
N PHE A 52 -21.90 -14.17 10.86
CA PHE A 52 -21.92 -15.50 10.26
C PHE A 52 -20.55 -16.20 10.34
N ILE A 53 -19.46 -15.52 9.89
CA ILE A 53 -18.14 -16.15 9.87
C ILE A 53 -17.59 -16.42 11.27
N VAL A 54 -17.82 -15.53 12.23
CA VAL A 54 -17.41 -15.74 13.63
C VAL A 54 -18.23 -16.89 14.24
N GLY A 55 -19.54 -16.93 14.03
CA GLY A 55 -20.41 -18.01 14.52
C GLY A 55 -19.99 -19.37 13.97
N GLN A 56 -19.75 -19.50 12.67
CA GLN A 56 -19.31 -20.73 12.01
C GLN A 56 -17.93 -21.19 12.53
N THR A 57 -17.00 -20.25 12.73
CA THR A 57 -15.66 -20.56 13.26
C THR A 57 -15.73 -21.05 14.70
N LEU A 58 -16.54 -20.41 15.56
CA LEU A 58 -16.73 -20.86 16.93
C LEU A 58 -17.44 -22.22 17.03
N ALA A 59 -18.26 -22.56 16.03
CA ALA A 59 -18.89 -23.86 15.90
C ALA A 59 -17.98 -24.95 15.27
N GLY A 60 -16.77 -24.59 14.86
CA GLY A 60 -15.83 -25.53 14.21
C GLY A 60 -16.26 -25.95 12.80
N LEU A 61 -17.14 -25.18 12.16
CA LEU A 61 -17.67 -25.52 10.85
C LEU A 61 -16.82 -24.94 9.72
N PRO A 62 -16.66 -25.66 8.59
CA PRO A 62 -15.81 -25.21 7.50
C PRO A 62 -16.38 -23.97 6.81
N LEU A 63 -15.52 -22.95 6.61
CA LEU A 63 -15.85 -21.73 5.91
C LEU A 63 -15.17 -21.71 4.54
N LYS A 64 -15.98 -21.84 3.49
CA LYS A 64 -15.57 -21.64 2.09
C LYS A 64 -16.39 -20.49 1.50
N GLU A 65 -15.93 -19.92 0.40
CA GLU A 65 -16.63 -18.82 -0.29
C GLU A 65 -18.10 -19.17 -0.57
N ARG A 66 -18.38 -20.36 -1.07
CA ARG A 66 -19.75 -20.85 -1.33
C ARG A 66 -20.60 -20.94 -0.06
N THR A 67 -20.03 -21.39 1.05
CA THR A 67 -20.75 -21.47 2.35
C THR A 67 -21.17 -20.07 2.82
N VAL A 68 -20.28 -19.08 2.68
CA VAL A 68 -20.59 -17.69 3.03
C VAL A 68 -21.59 -17.09 2.05
N GLY A 69 -21.46 -17.39 0.77
CA GLY A 69 -22.38 -16.95 -0.28
C GLY A 69 -23.82 -17.42 -0.04
N ALA A 70 -23.98 -18.70 0.31
CA ALA A 70 -25.29 -19.26 0.63
C ALA A 70 -25.86 -18.71 1.96
N GLY A 71 -25.04 -18.72 3.04
CA GLY A 71 -25.51 -18.36 4.37
C GLY A 71 -25.77 -16.86 4.59
N VAL A 72 -25.03 -15.97 3.92
CA VAL A 72 -25.16 -14.52 4.11
C VAL A 72 -25.92 -13.84 2.97
N PHE A 73 -25.75 -14.33 1.74
CA PHE A 73 -26.29 -13.66 0.55
C PHE A 73 -27.43 -14.44 -0.12
N GLY A 74 -27.81 -15.59 0.43
CA GLY A 74 -28.90 -16.41 -0.13
C GLY A 74 -28.58 -16.96 -1.54
N ARG A 75 -27.29 -17.17 -1.84
CA ARG A 75 -26.88 -17.75 -3.12
C ARG A 75 -27.15 -19.25 -3.16
N ASP A 76 -27.42 -19.78 -4.35
CA ASP A 76 -27.50 -21.22 -4.54
C ASP A 76 -26.16 -21.89 -4.18
N ALA A 77 -26.20 -23.11 -3.62
CA ALA A 77 -24.98 -23.83 -3.22
C ALA A 77 -24.05 -24.14 -4.42
N SER A 78 -24.59 -24.12 -5.65
CA SER A 78 -23.86 -24.37 -6.90
C SER A 78 -23.41 -23.11 -7.63
N TYR A 79 -23.65 -21.89 -7.10
CA TYR A 79 -23.31 -20.64 -7.79
C TYR A 79 -21.81 -20.56 -8.13
N ASP A 80 -21.50 -19.96 -9.28
CA ASP A 80 -20.11 -19.78 -9.71
C ASP A 80 -19.46 -18.61 -8.98
N THR A 81 -18.48 -18.94 -8.12
CA THR A 81 -17.72 -17.95 -7.36
C THR A 81 -16.74 -17.12 -8.22
N ASN A 82 -16.48 -17.51 -9.48
CA ASN A 82 -15.66 -16.73 -10.40
C ASN A 82 -16.46 -15.60 -11.05
N GLU A 83 -17.74 -15.84 -11.32
CA GLU A 83 -18.65 -14.86 -11.91
C GLU A 83 -19.25 -13.92 -10.84
N ASP A 84 -19.58 -14.44 -9.66
CA ASP A 84 -20.15 -13.64 -8.57
C ASP A 84 -19.16 -13.46 -7.42
N GLY A 85 -18.42 -12.35 -7.44
CA GLY A 85 -17.44 -11.98 -6.41
C GLY A 85 -18.02 -11.32 -5.15
N ILE A 86 -19.32 -11.39 -4.89
CA ILE A 86 -19.99 -10.66 -3.79
C ILE A 86 -19.37 -10.97 -2.42
N VAL A 87 -18.96 -12.21 -2.17
CA VAL A 87 -18.32 -12.63 -0.92
C VAL A 87 -16.94 -11.96 -0.76
N ARG A 88 -16.13 -11.92 -1.83
CA ARG A 88 -14.81 -11.28 -1.84
C ARG A 88 -14.89 -9.78 -1.59
N ILE A 89 -15.81 -9.11 -2.27
CA ILE A 89 -16.06 -7.67 -2.11
C ILE A 89 -16.47 -7.39 -0.66
N LYS A 90 -17.39 -8.18 -0.12
CA LYS A 90 -17.87 -7.97 1.25
C LYS A 90 -16.81 -8.30 2.30
N ALA A 91 -16.02 -9.34 2.10
CA ALA A 91 -14.88 -9.64 2.97
C ALA A 91 -13.86 -8.49 3.02
N THR A 92 -13.59 -7.85 1.86
CA THR A 92 -12.70 -6.68 1.78
C THR A 92 -13.27 -5.49 2.56
N GLU A 93 -14.57 -5.24 2.44
CA GLU A 93 -15.25 -4.18 3.20
C GLU A 93 -15.22 -4.45 4.71
N VAL A 94 -15.45 -5.69 5.14
CA VAL A 94 -15.37 -6.09 6.55
C VAL A 94 -13.96 -5.91 7.10
N ARG A 95 -12.92 -6.31 6.37
CA ARG A 95 -11.50 -6.06 6.77
C ARG A 95 -11.21 -4.58 6.97
N LYS A 96 -11.65 -3.75 6.02
CA LYS A 96 -11.49 -2.28 6.13
C LYS A 96 -12.17 -1.74 7.39
N ARG A 97 -13.39 -2.18 7.69
CA ARG A 97 -14.16 -1.73 8.87
C ARG A 97 -13.53 -2.21 10.18
N LEU A 98 -13.03 -3.46 10.23
CA LEU A 98 -12.27 -3.98 11.37
C LEU A 98 -10.99 -3.15 11.60
N GLY A 99 -10.24 -2.84 10.54
CA GLY A 99 -9.07 -1.97 10.61
C GLY A 99 -9.39 -0.59 11.18
N LEU A 100 -10.48 0.06 10.72
CA LEU A 100 -10.92 1.36 11.24
C LEU A 100 -11.36 1.27 12.72
N TYR A 101 -12.07 0.21 13.11
CA TYR A 101 -12.48 -0.02 14.48
C TYR A 101 -11.27 -0.15 15.41
N TYR A 102 -10.28 -0.99 15.07
CA TYR A 102 -9.09 -1.20 15.91
C TYR A 102 -8.07 -0.04 15.83
N ALA A 103 -8.07 0.75 14.76
CA ALA A 103 -7.31 2.00 14.71
C ALA A 103 -7.89 3.07 15.64
N GLY A 104 -9.19 3.02 15.91
CA GLY A 104 -9.93 3.97 16.73
C GLY A 104 -10.34 3.39 18.09
N ARG A 105 -11.63 3.10 18.24
CA ARG A 105 -12.29 2.73 19.51
C ARG A 105 -11.83 1.39 20.08
N GLY A 106 -11.56 0.41 19.23
CA GLY A 106 -11.10 -0.93 19.63
C GLY A 106 -9.62 -1.04 19.96
N ARG A 107 -8.87 0.06 19.95
CA ARG A 107 -7.42 0.06 20.16
C ARG A 107 -6.98 -0.52 21.51
N GLN A 108 -7.84 -0.46 22.52
CA GLN A 108 -7.58 -0.96 23.88
C GLN A 108 -8.35 -2.25 24.20
N ASP A 109 -9.04 -2.83 23.23
CA ASP A 109 -9.79 -4.06 23.44
C ASP A 109 -8.84 -5.21 23.74
N GLU A 110 -9.25 -6.08 24.67
CA GLU A 110 -8.46 -7.23 25.09
C GLU A 110 -8.44 -8.35 24.04
N VAL A 111 -9.52 -8.46 23.25
CA VAL A 111 -9.68 -9.46 22.20
C VAL A 111 -9.67 -8.77 20.85
N VAL A 112 -8.87 -9.27 19.93
CA VAL A 112 -8.86 -8.83 18.53
C VAL A 112 -9.46 -9.92 17.66
N ILE A 113 -10.46 -9.54 16.85
CA ILE A 113 -11.02 -10.34 15.78
C ILE A 113 -10.45 -9.83 14.47
N ASP A 114 -9.68 -10.63 13.78
CA ASP A 114 -9.12 -10.30 12.46
C ASP A 114 -9.63 -11.27 11.39
N LEU A 115 -9.71 -10.77 10.15
CA LEU A 115 -10.06 -11.56 8.97
C LEU A 115 -8.89 -11.56 7.98
N PRO A 116 -8.00 -12.56 8.00
CA PRO A 116 -6.81 -12.59 7.15
C PRO A 116 -7.15 -12.52 5.66
N VAL A 117 -6.26 -11.88 4.88
CA VAL A 117 -6.43 -11.78 3.43
C VAL A 117 -6.33 -13.18 2.80
N GLY A 118 -7.21 -13.45 1.83
CA GLY A 118 -7.28 -14.76 1.15
C GLY A 118 -8.07 -15.83 1.90
N HIS A 119 -8.51 -15.57 3.12
CA HIS A 119 -9.27 -16.51 3.95
C HIS A 119 -10.58 -15.89 4.43
N TYR A 120 -11.58 -16.77 4.71
CA TYR A 120 -12.88 -16.37 5.29
C TYR A 120 -13.01 -16.80 6.76
N VAL A 121 -12.01 -17.52 7.28
CA VAL A 121 -11.94 -17.93 8.69
C VAL A 121 -11.32 -16.80 9.49
N PRO A 122 -12.03 -16.18 10.43
CA PRO A 122 -11.48 -15.16 11.31
C PRO A 122 -10.49 -15.76 12.31
N SER A 123 -9.48 -15.00 12.67
CA SER A 123 -8.54 -15.30 13.74
C SER A 123 -8.87 -14.51 15.01
N PHE A 124 -8.61 -15.11 16.17
CA PHE A 124 -8.86 -14.48 17.47
C PHE A 124 -7.56 -14.43 18.27
N SER A 125 -7.21 -13.25 18.77
CA SER A 125 -6.01 -13.03 19.56
C SER A 125 -6.26 -12.12 20.76
N LEU A 126 -5.43 -12.27 21.80
CA LEU A 126 -5.44 -11.35 22.94
C LEU A 126 -4.44 -10.21 22.68
N THR A 127 -4.88 -8.99 22.92
CA THR A 127 -3.99 -7.83 22.89
C THR A 127 -3.03 -7.91 24.08
N ARG A 128 -1.74 -8.14 23.82
CA ARG A 128 -0.73 -7.94 24.85
C ARG A 128 -0.69 -6.47 25.20
N LYS A 129 -1.05 -6.12 26.43
CA LYS A 129 -0.79 -4.80 26.99
C LYS A 129 0.73 -4.63 27.09
N ASN A 130 1.35 -4.12 26.03
CA ASN A 130 2.71 -3.62 26.13
C ASN A 130 2.67 -2.27 26.86
N GLY A 131 2.75 -2.34 28.20
CA GLY A 131 3.31 -1.25 28.98
C GLY A 131 4.76 -1.07 28.53
N LEU A 132 5.13 0.18 28.26
CA LEU A 132 6.53 0.56 28.06
C LEU A 132 7.37 0.03 29.24
N GLY A 133 8.41 -0.71 28.92
CA GLY A 133 9.45 -1.03 29.88
C GLY A 133 10.08 -2.40 29.68
N ASN A 134 11.31 -2.36 29.18
CA ASN A 134 12.39 -3.34 29.39
C ASN A 134 12.39 -4.67 28.65
N LEU A 135 13.24 -4.66 27.64
CA LEU A 135 14.00 -5.84 27.23
C LEU A 135 14.73 -6.45 28.43
N SER A 136 14.46 -7.69 28.74
CA SER A 136 15.41 -8.55 29.47
C SER A 136 15.23 -10.01 29.06
N PRO A 137 16.32 -10.74 28.85
CA PRO A 137 16.28 -12.08 28.32
C PRO A 137 16.07 -13.13 29.40
N LEU A 138 15.46 -14.19 28.97
CA LEU A 138 15.37 -15.53 29.53
C LEU A 138 16.42 -15.87 30.62
N LEU A 139 15.95 -16.22 31.81
CA LEU A 139 16.63 -17.18 32.67
C LEU A 139 15.61 -18.16 33.23
N ILE A 140 16.00 -19.41 33.10
CA ILE A 140 15.35 -20.65 33.42
C ILE A 140 15.09 -20.72 34.92
N GLU A 141 13.88 -21.13 35.26
CA GLU A 141 13.44 -21.56 36.55
C GLU A 141 14.10 -22.88 36.97
N ASN A 142 14.46 -22.99 38.23
CA ASN A 142 14.19 -24.24 38.98
C ASN A 142 13.93 -23.95 40.45
N SER A 143 12.80 -24.32 40.81
CA SER A 143 12.06 -24.79 41.96
C SER A 143 12.78 -25.11 43.28
N ALA A 144 12.06 -24.75 44.31
CA ALA A 144 11.71 -25.46 45.53
C ALA A 144 12.40 -25.08 46.85
N ALA A 145 11.57 -24.42 47.62
CA ALA A 145 11.16 -24.80 49.00
C ALA A 145 12.10 -24.66 50.17
N ALA A 146 11.54 -23.94 51.12
CA ALA A 146 11.51 -24.16 52.57
C ALA A 146 12.63 -23.63 53.46
N SER A 147 12.21 -22.60 54.20
CA SER A 147 12.33 -22.39 55.66
C SER A 147 13.65 -22.79 56.38
N THR A 148 14.27 -21.89 57.09
CA THR A 148 14.27 -21.73 58.53
C THR A 148 15.38 -20.78 58.96
N THR A 149 15.00 -19.95 59.89
CA THR A 149 15.74 -19.04 60.77
C THR A 149 17.01 -19.64 61.33
N GLU A 150 18.10 -18.88 61.33
CA GLU A 150 18.97 -18.63 62.47
C GLU A 150 20.14 -17.71 62.11
N GLN A 151 20.29 -16.62 62.79
CA GLN A 151 21.53 -15.83 62.96
C GLN A 151 22.22 -16.37 64.25
N PRO A 152 23.47 -16.05 64.59
CA PRO A 152 24.50 -15.25 63.93
C PRO A 152 25.91 -15.88 63.95
N GLU A 153 26.88 -15.39 63.21
CA GLU A 153 28.24 -15.12 63.78
C GLU A 153 29.13 -14.38 62.75
N GLU A 154 29.70 -13.27 63.24
CA GLU A 154 30.74 -12.50 62.56
C GLU A 154 31.99 -13.39 62.32
N GLN A 155 32.44 -13.48 61.09
CA GLN A 155 33.84 -13.71 60.79
C GLN A 155 34.32 -12.75 59.66
N ILE A 156 35.16 -11.83 60.12
CA ILE A 156 35.96 -10.91 59.35
C ILE A 156 36.93 -11.74 58.45
N PHE A 157 36.66 -11.83 57.15
CA PHE A 157 37.68 -12.22 56.19
C PHE A 157 37.84 -11.12 55.12
N GLY A 158 39.05 -10.62 55.01
CA GLY A 158 39.47 -9.48 54.21
C GLY A 158 39.05 -9.60 52.73
N ALA A 159 38.20 -8.68 52.31
CA ALA A 159 37.86 -8.49 50.91
C ALA A 159 39.07 -7.98 50.14
N ARG A 160 39.81 -8.88 49.54
CA ARG A 160 40.78 -8.52 48.51
C ARG A 160 40.07 -7.82 47.36
N ARG A 161 40.42 -6.57 47.20
CA ARG A 161 40.00 -5.59 46.23
C ARG A 161 40.15 -6.13 44.78
N THR A 162 39.10 -6.72 44.20
CA THR A 162 39.05 -7.08 42.76
C THR A 162 38.51 -5.92 41.91
N ARG A 163 38.72 -4.65 42.33
CA ARG A 163 38.27 -3.46 41.58
C ARG A 163 38.94 -3.30 40.22
N GLY A 164 40.07 -3.96 39.93
CA GLY A 164 40.82 -3.78 38.70
C GLY A 164 40.25 -4.51 37.49
N VAL A 165 39.57 -5.66 37.71
CA VAL A 165 39.08 -6.51 36.58
C VAL A 165 37.78 -5.99 36.01
N TRP A 166 36.86 -5.55 36.84
CA TRP A 166 35.57 -4.99 36.39
C TRP A 166 35.74 -3.69 35.60
N TRP A 167 36.72 -2.84 35.90
CA TRP A 167 37.05 -1.62 35.16
C TRP A 167 37.62 -1.95 33.77
N ARG A 168 38.32 -3.04 33.65
CA ARG A 168 38.84 -3.50 32.34
C ARG A 168 37.71 -4.03 31.46
N PHE A 169 36.74 -4.79 32.00
CA PHE A 169 35.55 -5.23 31.27
C PHE A 169 34.62 -4.07 30.91
N ALA A 170 34.40 -3.12 31.80
CA ALA A 170 33.60 -1.93 31.50
C ALA A 170 34.24 -1.06 30.39
N ARG A 171 35.56 -0.92 30.38
CA ARG A 171 36.29 -0.22 29.30
C ARG A 171 36.24 -0.98 27.98
N ALA A 172 36.37 -2.29 27.98
CA ALA A 172 36.27 -3.13 26.80
C ALA A 172 34.84 -3.10 26.21
N LEU A 173 33.82 -3.15 27.04
CA LEU A 173 32.41 -3.03 26.63
C LEU A 173 32.13 -1.63 26.06
N GLY A 174 32.61 -0.57 26.70
CA GLY A 174 32.50 0.80 26.21
C GLY A 174 33.20 1.01 24.85
N LEU A 175 34.37 0.39 24.65
CA LEU A 175 35.07 0.41 23.38
C LEU A 175 34.31 -0.35 22.28
N LEU A 176 33.72 -1.51 22.58
CA LEU A 176 32.91 -2.27 21.64
C LEU A 176 31.65 -1.51 21.23
N ILE A 177 30.98 -0.84 22.16
CA ILE A 177 29.83 0.02 21.89
C ILE A 177 30.24 1.20 21.01
N ALA A 178 31.37 1.85 21.31
CA ALA A 178 31.89 2.96 20.51
C ALA A 178 32.28 2.53 19.09
N ILE A 179 32.91 1.35 18.95
CA ILE A 179 33.21 0.76 17.62
C ILE A 179 31.91 0.42 16.90
N GLY A 180 30.90 -0.17 17.58
CA GLY A 180 29.58 -0.46 17.01
C GLY A 180 28.89 0.80 16.49
N VAL A 181 28.91 1.88 17.28
CA VAL A 181 28.35 3.18 16.88
C VAL A 181 29.13 3.77 15.69
N LEU A 182 30.47 3.68 15.71
CA LEU A 182 31.31 4.15 14.59
C LEU A 182 31.09 3.33 13.32
N VAL A 183 30.91 2.03 13.42
CA VAL A 183 30.60 1.15 12.28
C VAL A 183 29.21 1.47 11.71
N VAL A 184 28.19 1.64 12.58
CA VAL A 184 26.84 1.98 12.15
C VAL A 184 26.76 3.38 11.55
N THR A 185 27.44 4.36 12.16
CA THR A 185 27.53 5.73 11.59
C THR A 185 28.36 5.77 10.32
N GLY A 186 29.49 5.07 10.28
CA GLY A 186 30.30 4.93 9.08
C GLY A 186 29.51 4.25 7.95
N TRP A 187 28.76 3.20 8.24
CA TRP A 187 27.92 2.51 7.27
C TRP A 187 26.78 3.38 6.75
N LYS A 188 26.16 4.22 7.59
CA LYS A 188 25.16 5.22 7.17
C LYS A 188 25.77 6.32 6.29
N ILE A 189 27.00 6.74 6.57
CA ILE A 189 27.70 7.79 5.81
C ILE A 189 28.26 7.25 4.48
N TYR A 190 28.70 5.99 4.47
CA TYR A 190 29.31 5.34 3.29
C TYR A 190 28.33 4.52 2.44
N ARG A 191 27.03 4.45 2.77
CA ARG A 191 26.06 3.86 1.85
C ARG A 191 26.07 4.70 0.57
N PRO A 192 26.43 4.13 -0.60
CA PRO A 192 26.23 4.84 -1.84
C PRO A 192 24.74 5.15 -1.95
N THR A 193 24.40 6.41 -2.05
CA THR A 193 23.03 6.85 -2.29
C THR A 193 22.55 6.19 -3.57
N SER A 194 21.44 5.46 -3.52
CA SER A 194 20.88 4.83 -4.71
C SER A 194 20.50 5.91 -5.73
N VAL A 195 20.41 5.55 -7.01
CA VAL A 195 19.92 6.48 -8.05
C VAL A 195 18.52 6.95 -7.70
N LEU A 196 17.73 6.07 -7.09
CA LEU A 196 16.38 6.38 -6.60
C LEU A 196 16.43 7.47 -5.51
N ASP A 197 17.31 7.34 -4.51
CA ASP A 197 17.49 8.36 -3.47
C ASP A 197 17.90 9.70 -4.09
N GLN A 198 18.81 9.68 -5.07
CA GLN A 198 19.28 10.88 -5.75
C GLN A 198 18.19 11.56 -6.58
N PHE A 199 17.30 10.78 -7.20
CA PHE A 199 16.18 11.33 -7.96
C PHE A 199 15.15 11.99 -7.04
N TRP A 200 14.82 11.34 -5.94
CA TRP A 200 13.77 11.80 -5.04
C TRP A 200 14.26 12.81 -3.99
N GLU A 201 15.56 12.90 -3.73
CA GLU A 201 16.13 13.78 -2.71
C GLU A 201 15.60 15.23 -2.75
N PRO A 202 15.47 15.92 -3.90
CA PRO A 202 14.93 17.28 -3.92
C PRO A 202 13.46 17.37 -3.49
N VAL A 203 12.67 16.31 -3.74
CA VAL A 203 11.26 16.21 -3.35
C VAL A 203 11.14 15.88 -1.86
N LEU A 204 12.02 14.99 -1.37
CA LEU A 204 12.01 14.50 0.02
C LEU A 204 12.62 15.47 1.04
N ARG A 205 13.16 16.61 0.60
CA ARG A 205 13.68 17.65 1.51
C ARG A 205 12.61 18.32 2.33
N SER A 206 11.39 18.40 1.82
CA SER A 206 10.26 18.94 2.58
C SER A 206 9.88 18.01 3.73
N ARG A 207 9.44 18.58 4.83
CA ARG A 207 8.85 17.83 5.96
C ARG A 207 7.34 17.67 5.80
N ASP A 208 6.74 18.42 4.88
CA ASP A 208 5.31 18.38 4.61
C ASP A 208 4.96 17.10 3.85
N PRO A 209 3.76 16.53 4.05
CA PRO A 209 3.32 15.35 3.32
C PRO A 209 3.32 15.59 1.81
N ILE A 210 3.98 14.72 1.05
CA ILE A 210 4.00 14.80 -0.42
C ILE A 210 2.60 14.54 -0.95
N ILE A 211 2.09 15.42 -1.80
CA ILE A 211 0.79 15.24 -2.45
C ILE A 211 0.96 14.29 -3.62
N VAL A 212 0.28 13.16 -3.59
CA VAL A 212 0.17 12.21 -4.72
C VAL A 212 -1.20 12.42 -5.34
N ALA A 213 -1.24 13.14 -6.46
CA ALA A 213 -2.46 13.54 -7.12
C ALA A 213 -2.66 12.76 -8.42
N THR A 214 -3.79 12.07 -8.54
CA THR A 214 -4.20 11.42 -9.79
C THR A 214 -5.12 12.31 -10.59
N SER A 215 -5.06 12.22 -11.91
CA SER A 215 -6.10 12.80 -12.76
C SER A 215 -7.43 12.04 -12.56
N TYR A 216 -8.50 12.61 -13.07
CA TYR A 216 -9.77 11.90 -13.14
C TYR A 216 -10.08 11.52 -14.59
N ALA A 217 -10.71 10.34 -14.76
CA ALA A 217 -11.23 9.94 -16.05
C ALA A 217 -12.68 10.44 -16.18
N PRO A 218 -13.01 11.30 -17.18
CA PRO A 218 -14.39 11.71 -17.41
C PRO A 218 -15.20 10.51 -17.90
N VAL A 219 -16.20 10.11 -17.13
CA VAL A 219 -17.08 8.98 -17.46
C VAL A 219 -18.47 9.51 -17.75
N TYR A 220 -18.99 9.19 -18.94
CA TYR A 220 -20.36 9.50 -19.33
C TYR A 220 -21.27 8.33 -18.99
N TYR A 221 -22.21 8.55 -18.10
CA TYR A 221 -23.14 7.52 -17.65
C TYR A 221 -24.56 7.80 -18.18
N PRO A 222 -25.29 6.79 -18.68
CA PRO A 222 -26.69 7.00 -19.06
C PRO A 222 -27.50 7.51 -17.86
N SER A 223 -28.24 8.59 -18.01
CA SER A 223 -29.04 9.19 -16.96
C SER A 223 -30.08 8.23 -16.38
N SER A 224 -30.51 7.24 -17.18
CA SER A 224 -31.44 6.18 -16.76
C SER A 224 -30.93 5.30 -15.63
N PHE A 225 -29.62 5.20 -15.43
CA PHE A 225 -29.01 4.41 -14.34
C PHE A 225 -28.86 5.20 -13.02
N LEU A 226 -29.00 6.53 -13.06
CA LEU A 226 -28.77 7.42 -11.89
C LEU A 226 -30.06 7.79 -11.14
N GLY A 227 -31.23 7.37 -11.62
CA GLY A 227 -32.52 7.64 -11.01
C GLY A 227 -33.21 6.39 -10.45
N PRO A 228 -34.27 6.55 -9.61
CA PRO A 228 -35.13 5.45 -9.25
C PRO A 228 -35.73 4.84 -10.53
N PRO A 229 -35.99 3.51 -10.56
CA PRO A 229 -36.56 2.85 -11.74
C PRO A 229 -37.95 3.46 -12.03
N ARG A 230 -37.99 4.48 -12.87
CA ARG A 230 -39.20 4.97 -13.50
C ARG A 230 -39.38 4.19 -14.78
N ALA A 231 -40.63 3.90 -15.12
CA ALA A 231 -40.99 3.37 -16.43
C ALA A 231 -40.48 4.35 -17.51
N VAL A 232 -39.36 4.04 -18.11
CA VAL A 232 -38.62 4.96 -18.97
C VAL A 232 -39.04 4.68 -20.40
N ALA A 233 -39.54 5.73 -21.06
CA ALA A 233 -39.47 5.82 -22.52
C ALA A 233 -38.00 5.61 -22.94
N ALA A 234 -37.77 4.92 -24.06
CA ALA A 234 -36.43 4.63 -24.56
C ALA A 234 -35.50 5.85 -24.43
N PRO A 235 -34.25 5.68 -23.94
CA PRO A 235 -33.31 6.79 -23.77
C PRO A 235 -33.17 7.54 -25.09
N ARG A 236 -33.30 8.85 -25.06
CA ARG A 236 -32.92 9.69 -26.19
C ARG A 236 -31.38 9.71 -26.25
N ASP A 237 -30.81 9.75 -27.44
CA ASP A 237 -29.35 9.66 -27.68
C ASP A 237 -28.48 10.70 -26.94
N ASN A 238 -29.07 11.63 -26.19
CA ASN A 238 -28.38 12.71 -25.46
C ASN A 238 -28.54 12.64 -23.92
N ASP A 239 -29.07 11.56 -23.37
CA ASP A 239 -29.31 11.43 -21.91
C ASP A 239 -28.09 10.82 -21.18
N PHE A 240 -26.91 11.45 -21.35
CA PHE A 240 -25.71 11.08 -20.58
C PHE A 240 -25.41 12.17 -19.54
N VAL A 241 -25.02 11.73 -18.36
CA VAL A 241 -24.50 12.58 -17.28
C VAL A 241 -23.00 12.36 -17.17
N LEU A 242 -22.23 13.43 -17.25
CA LEU A 242 -20.80 13.40 -16.98
C LEU A 242 -20.58 13.24 -15.47
N LEU A 243 -19.93 12.16 -15.10
CA LEU A 243 -19.45 11.92 -13.74
C LEU A 243 -17.98 12.37 -13.70
N SER A 244 -17.76 13.56 -13.16
CA SER A 244 -16.43 14.09 -12.91
C SER A 244 -15.96 13.71 -11.51
N ASP A 245 -14.64 13.60 -11.31
CA ASP A 245 -13.96 13.36 -10.02
C ASP A 245 -14.32 12.04 -9.31
N GLN A 246 -14.99 11.12 -10.00
CA GLN A 246 -15.42 9.85 -9.38
C GLN A 246 -14.63 8.64 -9.86
N TYR A 247 -13.90 8.76 -10.95
CA TYR A 247 -13.17 7.68 -11.61
C TYR A 247 -11.72 8.05 -11.83
N VAL A 248 -10.85 7.09 -11.59
CA VAL A 248 -9.41 7.20 -11.83
C VAL A 248 -9.04 6.16 -12.87
N GLY A 249 -8.20 6.53 -13.82
CA GLY A 249 -7.68 5.61 -14.83
C GLY A 249 -6.89 4.45 -14.19
N GLY A 250 -6.93 3.26 -14.81
CA GLY A 250 -6.23 2.07 -14.30
C GLY A 250 -4.73 2.31 -14.13
N GLY A 251 -4.08 2.91 -15.12
CA GLY A 251 -2.65 3.27 -15.05
C GLY A 251 -2.34 4.30 -13.98
N ASP A 252 -3.21 5.30 -13.80
CA ASP A 252 -3.04 6.32 -12.75
C ASP A 252 -3.16 5.72 -11.35
N LEU A 253 -4.09 4.77 -11.18
CA LEU A 253 -4.25 4.05 -9.90
C LEU A 253 -3.01 3.21 -9.57
N ILE A 254 -2.48 2.47 -10.55
CA ILE A 254 -1.26 1.66 -10.37
C ILE A 254 -0.07 2.57 -10.07
N ALA A 255 0.07 3.68 -10.80
CA ALA A 255 1.10 4.67 -10.57
C ALA A 255 1.05 5.26 -9.16
N ALA A 256 -0.14 5.68 -8.71
CA ALA A 256 -0.34 6.20 -7.36
C ALA A 256 -0.01 5.16 -6.29
N ALA A 257 -0.39 3.89 -6.48
CA ALA A 257 -0.09 2.81 -5.55
C ALA A 257 1.42 2.54 -5.44
N ARG A 258 2.14 2.45 -6.58
CA ARG A 258 3.60 2.25 -6.62
C ARG A 258 4.35 3.39 -5.93
N ILE A 259 4.04 4.64 -6.28
CA ILE A 259 4.69 5.83 -5.72
C ILE A 259 4.41 5.94 -4.22
N SER A 260 3.16 5.77 -3.80
CA SER A 260 2.79 5.79 -2.38
C SER A 260 3.47 4.68 -1.59
N GLY A 261 3.55 3.47 -2.15
CA GLY A 261 4.28 2.34 -1.55
C GLY A 261 5.77 2.64 -1.37
N MET A 262 6.41 3.23 -2.37
CA MET A 262 7.81 3.65 -2.32
C MET A 262 8.03 4.75 -1.26
N LEU A 263 7.20 5.81 -1.24
CA LEU A 263 7.30 6.89 -0.25
C LEU A 263 7.11 6.35 1.18
N SER A 264 6.17 5.42 1.36
CA SER A 264 5.97 4.72 2.63
C SER A 264 7.21 3.93 3.05
N HIS A 265 7.83 3.21 2.12
CA HIS A 265 9.07 2.46 2.37
C HIS A 265 10.25 3.39 2.72
N MET A 266 10.32 4.55 2.12
CA MET A 266 11.30 5.60 2.46
C MET A 266 10.99 6.32 3.77
N GLY A 267 9.85 6.04 4.42
CA GLY A 267 9.42 6.67 5.68
C GLY A 267 8.92 8.10 5.51
N HIS A 268 8.53 8.51 4.29
CA HIS A 268 8.03 9.85 4.02
C HIS A 268 6.49 9.90 4.08
N PRO A 269 5.90 10.89 4.77
CA PRO A 269 4.46 11.08 4.78
C PRO A 269 3.97 11.53 3.40
N TYR A 270 2.79 11.06 2.99
CA TYR A 270 2.14 11.46 1.75
C TYR A 270 0.62 11.55 1.94
N ALA A 271 -0.03 12.28 1.03
CA ALA A 271 -1.48 12.40 0.98
C ALA A 271 -1.97 12.18 -0.45
N ILE A 272 -2.87 11.20 -0.64
CA ILE A 272 -3.48 10.94 -1.95
C ILE A 272 -4.64 11.91 -2.17
N ARG A 273 -4.68 12.50 -3.37
CA ARG A 273 -5.76 13.38 -3.86
C ARG A 273 -6.21 12.91 -5.24
N VAL A 274 -7.45 13.17 -5.59
CA VAL A 274 -8.03 12.79 -6.89
C VAL A 274 -8.62 14.03 -7.57
N GLY A 275 -8.32 14.19 -8.84
CA GLY A 275 -8.93 15.18 -9.70
C GLY A 275 -8.85 16.62 -9.17
N ASN A 276 -9.99 17.29 -9.12
CA ASN A 276 -10.10 18.68 -8.70
C ASN A 276 -9.89 18.93 -7.19
N ALA A 277 -9.59 17.87 -6.42
CA ALA A 277 -9.30 18.01 -4.99
C ALA A 277 -7.90 18.61 -4.69
N VAL A 278 -7.12 18.96 -5.72
CA VAL A 278 -5.82 19.62 -5.58
C VAL A 278 -5.94 21.05 -6.09
N THR A 279 -5.58 21.99 -5.24
CA THR A 279 -5.58 23.42 -5.53
C THR A 279 -4.16 23.94 -5.72
N PHE A 280 -4.00 25.12 -6.30
CA PHE A 280 -2.70 25.83 -6.34
C PHE A 280 -2.16 26.13 -4.92
N GLU A 281 -3.03 26.32 -3.94
CA GLU A 281 -2.64 26.51 -2.55
C GLU A 281 -1.97 25.23 -1.99
N ASP A 282 -2.54 24.07 -2.30
CA ASP A 282 -1.94 22.79 -1.93
C ASP A 282 -0.53 22.65 -2.53
N LEU A 283 -0.37 22.96 -3.82
CA LEU A 283 0.92 22.89 -4.53
C LEU A 283 1.96 23.89 -4.00
N ARG A 284 1.54 25.01 -3.42
CA ARG A 284 2.44 25.95 -2.74
C ARG A 284 2.86 25.48 -1.35
N SER A 285 2.05 24.66 -0.73
CA SER A 285 2.29 24.21 0.64
C SER A 285 3.20 22.98 0.73
N ALA A 286 3.22 22.12 -0.31
CA ALA A 286 3.94 20.85 -0.30
C ALA A 286 4.41 20.43 -1.69
N PRO A 287 5.49 19.64 -1.79
CA PRO A 287 5.86 18.97 -3.04
C PRO A 287 4.75 18.05 -3.53
N ALA A 288 4.65 17.89 -4.84
CA ALA A 288 3.59 17.09 -5.44
C ALA A 288 4.09 16.11 -6.49
N VAL A 289 3.44 14.96 -6.57
CA VAL A 289 3.51 14.03 -7.69
C VAL A 289 2.18 14.09 -8.40
N LEU A 290 2.18 14.57 -9.64
CA LEU A 290 1.01 14.73 -10.49
C LEU A 290 0.97 13.59 -11.49
N ILE A 291 -0.08 12.77 -11.44
CA ILE A 291 -0.22 11.54 -12.22
C ILE A 291 -1.35 11.71 -13.24
N GLY A 292 -1.04 11.35 -14.49
CA GLY A 292 -1.98 11.49 -15.61
C GLY A 292 -2.05 12.92 -16.14
N TYR A 293 -2.56 13.05 -17.37
CA TYR A 293 -2.58 14.33 -18.08
C TYR A 293 -3.99 14.91 -18.26
N SER A 294 -5.02 14.10 -18.11
CA SER A 294 -6.42 14.48 -18.45
C SER A 294 -7.04 15.55 -17.56
N SER A 295 -6.30 16.09 -16.59
CA SER A 295 -6.75 17.20 -15.78
C SER A 295 -6.23 18.52 -16.33
N THR A 296 -7.13 19.41 -16.73
CA THR A 296 -6.80 20.76 -17.20
C THR A 296 -6.04 21.61 -16.19
N HIS A 297 -6.07 21.24 -14.92
CA HIS A 297 -5.33 21.96 -13.86
C HIS A 297 -3.81 21.85 -13.99
N TRP A 298 -3.31 20.79 -14.64
CA TRP A 298 -1.87 20.61 -14.80
C TRP A 298 -1.26 21.40 -15.95
N GLU A 299 -2.05 21.92 -16.88
CA GLU A 299 -1.55 22.78 -17.96
C GLU A 299 -0.81 24.01 -17.44
N ASP A 300 -1.33 24.67 -16.40
CA ASP A 300 -0.68 25.85 -15.83
C ASP A 300 0.66 25.53 -15.17
N VAL A 301 0.81 24.33 -14.62
CA VAL A 301 2.05 23.84 -14.01
C VAL A 301 3.06 23.40 -15.06
N THR A 302 2.60 22.78 -16.13
CA THR A 302 3.48 22.26 -17.21
C THR A 302 3.79 23.29 -18.28
N LYS A 303 3.13 24.46 -18.21
CA LYS A 303 3.37 25.57 -19.13
C LYS A 303 4.84 26.02 -19.07
N GLY A 304 5.52 25.92 -20.20
CA GLY A 304 6.95 26.19 -20.30
C GLY A 304 7.86 24.96 -20.14
N PHE A 305 7.31 23.77 -19.95
CA PHE A 305 8.05 22.54 -20.12
C PHE A 305 8.30 22.26 -21.60
N ARG A 306 9.48 21.74 -21.91
CA ARG A 306 9.84 21.41 -23.30
C ARG A 306 8.97 20.27 -23.84
N PHE A 307 8.77 19.22 -23.07
CA PHE A 307 7.96 18.07 -23.47
C PHE A 307 6.63 18.07 -22.71
N PHE A 308 5.54 17.93 -23.45
CA PHE A 308 4.21 17.79 -22.87
C PHE A 308 3.34 16.88 -23.74
N ILE A 309 2.22 16.40 -23.23
CA ILE A 309 1.30 15.53 -23.95
C ILE A 309 0.11 16.37 -24.44
N ASP A 310 -0.16 16.34 -25.72
CA ASP A 310 -1.40 16.76 -26.34
C ASP A 310 -2.26 15.55 -26.67
N HIS A 311 -3.53 15.58 -26.27
CA HIS A 311 -4.44 14.44 -26.45
C HIS A 311 -4.64 14.00 -27.91
N ASN A 312 -4.46 14.90 -28.87
CA ASN A 312 -4.67 14.62 -30.29
C ASN A 312 -3.37 14.35 -31.05
N GLN A 313 -2.23 14.75 -30.49
CA GLN A 313 -0.95 14.76 -31.18
C GLN A 313 0.13 13.91 -30.48
N GLY A 314 -0.17 13.39 -29.27
CA GLY A 314 0.80 12.65 -28.49
C GLY A 314 1.80 13.56 -27.76
N VAL A 315 3.07 13.15 -27.68
CA VAL A 315 4.12 13.95 -27.01
C VAL A 315 4.64 15.03 -27.95
N ILE A 316 4.55 16.26 -27.54
CA ILE A 316 5.03 17.45 -28.27
C ILE A 316 6.40 17.87 -27.72
N ASP A 317 7.32 18.26 -28.64
CA ASP A 317 8.55 18.98 -28.32
C ASP A 317 8.38 20.45 -28.67
N ASP A 318 8.27 21.34 -27.68
CA ASP A 318 8.07 22.78 -27.86
C ASP A 318 9.24 23.49 -28.58
N ASN A 319 10.35 22.81 -28.84
CA ASN A 319 11.41 23.32 -29.72
C ASN A 319 11.05 23.35 -31.22
N GLY A 320 9.79 23.14 -31.54
CA GLY A 320 9.22 23.36 -32.88
C GLY A 320 9.53 22.26 -33.90
N LYS A 321 10.03 21.11 -33.51
CA LYS A 321 10.15 19.96 -34.39
C LYS A 321 8.92 19.06 -34.22
N PRO A 322 8.21 18.73 -35.32
CA PRO A 322 7.19 17.69 -35.26
C PRO A 322 7.79 16.39 -34.71
N THR A 323 7.10 15.78 -33.78
CA THR A 323 7.45 14.46 -33.25
C THR A 323 6.49 13.43 -33.80
N ASP A 324 6.93 12.17 -33.87
CA ASP A 324 6.09 11.03 -34.20
C ASP A 324 5.89 10.16 -32.94
N TRP A 325 5.80 10.81 -31.78
CA TRP A 325 5.69 10.15 -30.49
C TRP A 325 4.23 10.05 -30.06
N TYR A 326 3.55 9.18 -30.76
CA TYR A 326 2.11 8.95 -30.64
C TYR A 326 1.81 7.45 -30.79
N PRO A 327 0.90 6.84 -30.02
CA PRO A 327 0.50 5.44 -30.19
C PRO A 327 -0.29 5.24 -31.48
N HIS A 328 0.38 4.74 -32.54
CA HIS A 328 -0.20 4.65 -33.90
C HIS A 328 -1.36 3.64 -34.03
N HIS A 329 -1.38 2.60 -33.17
CA HIS A 329 -2.39 1.54 -33.23
C HIS A 329 -3.36 1.64 -32.04
N LEU A 330 -3.84 2.85 -31.73
CA LEU A 330 -4.79 3.06 -30.65
C LEU A 330 -6.19 2.58 -31.08
N GLY A 331 -6.69 1.53 -30.42
CA GLY A 331 -8.05 1.05 -30.59
C GLY A 331 -9.09 2.01 -30.01
N SER A 332 -10.34 1.85 -30.42
CA SER A 332 -11.48 2.62 -29.87
C SER A 332 -11.74 2.33 -28.38
N ASP A 333 -11.19 1.26 -27.86
CA ASP A 333 -11.19 0.83 -26.47
C ASP A 333 -9.94 1.29 -25.70
N PHE A 334 -9.12 2.16 -26.30
CA PHE A 334 -7.85 2.65 -25.77
C PHE A 334 -6.78 1.58 -25.53
N HIS A 335 -6.90 0.40 -26.15
CA HIS A 335 -5.81 -0.56 -26.21
C HIS A 335 -4.86 -0.24 -27.37
N THR A 336 -3.58 -0.50 -27.16
CA THR A 336 -2.51 -0.24 -28.12
C THR A 336 -1.38 -1.26 -27.94
N ASP A 337 -0.50 -1.40 -28.91
CA ASP A 337 0.70 -2.24 -28.85
C ASP A 337 1.97 -1.44 -28.50
N GLU A 338 1.88 -0.10 -28.47
CA GLU A 338 2.95 0.81 -28.04
C GLU A 338 2.37 2.04 -27.33
N ASP A 339 3.15 2.66 -26.47
CA ASP A 339 2.76 3.91 -25.83
C ASP A 339 3.96 4.82 -25.59
N TYR A 340 3.67 6.07 -25.31
CA TYR A 340 4.64 7.11 -24.97
C TYR A 340 4.27 7.77 -23.64
N ALA A 341 5.30 8.22 -22.90
CA ALA A 341 5.10 8.92 -21.65
C ALA A 341 6.08 10.07 -21.47
N VAL A 342 5.70 11.05 -20.69
CA VAL A 342 6.54 12.13 -20.22
C VAL A 342 6.69 12.03 -18.71
N LEU A 343 7.94 11.93 -18.26
CA LEU A 343 8.31 12.05 -16.87
C LEU A 343 9.01 13.39 -16.68
N SER A 344 8.58 14.17 -15.71
CA SER A 344 9.24 15.43 -15.34
C SER A 344 9.53 15.47 -13.85
N ARG A 345 10.69 16.00 -13.46
CA ARG A 345 10.99 16.41 -12.09
C ARG A 345 11.56 17.82 -12.15
N ALA A 346 10.81 18.79 -11.65
CA ALA A 346 11.17 20.17 -11.75
C ALA A 346 10.80 20.97 -10.50
N PHE A 347 11.61 21.99 -10.20
CA PHE A 347 11.20 23.07 -9.31
C PHE A 347 10.29 24.01 -10.08
N ASP A 348 9.06 24.18 -9.58
CA ASP A 348 8.10 25.10 -10.19
C ASP A 348 8.24 26.49 -9.57
N PRO A 349 8.55 27.53 -10.38
CA PRO A 349 8.74 28.89 -9.88
C PRO A 349 7.44 29.58 -9.43
N GLN A 350 6.26 29.05 -9.77
CA GLN A 350 4.97 29.64 -9.36
C GLN A 350 4.54 29.14 -7.98
N THR A 351 4.75 27.86 -7.72
CA THR A 351 4.42 27.24 -6.43
C THR A 351 5.59 27.25 -5.45
N HIS A 352 6.82 27.48 -5.92
CA HIS A 352 8.06 27.39 -5.16
C HIS A 352 8.31 26.01 -4.53
N THR A 353 7.79 24.97 -5.15
CA THR A 353 7.92 23.57 -4.70
C THR A 353 8.46 22.67 -5.79
N MET A 354 8.89 21.46 -5.38
CA MET A 354 9.27 20.42 -6.33
C MET A 354 8.02 19.68 -6.83
N ILE A 355 7.94 19.50 -8.14
CA ILE A 355 6.88 18.76 -8.79
C ILE A 355 7.48 17.61 -9.59
N VAL A 356 6.88 16.43 -9.44
CA VAL A 356 7.11 15.27 -10.29
C VAL A 356 5.85 15.04 -11.10
N LEU A 357 5.95 15.06 -12.42
CA LEU A 357 4.85 14.76 -13.35
C LEU A 357 5.08 13.38 -13.97
N VAL A 358 4.07 12.55 -13.94
CA VAL A 358 4.05 11.19 -14.50
C VAL A 358 2.84 11.06 -15.40
N SER A 359 3.03 11.08 -16.71
CA SER A 359 1.91 11.08 -17.68
C SER A 359 2.23 10.23 -18.89
N GLY A 360 1.32 9.36 -19.30
CA GLY A 360 1.35 8.61 -20.54
C GLY A 360 0.31 9.13 -21.55
N CYS A 361 0.53 8.85 -22.83
CA CYS A 361 -0.52 9.07 -23.84
C CYS A 361 -1.73 8.17 -23.57
N THR A 362 -1.47 6.96 -23.04
CA THR A 362 -2.51 6.07 -22.49
C THR A 362 -2.15 5.64 -21.05
N GLN A 363 -2.97 4.79 -20.48
CA GLN A 363 -2.74 4.22 -19.14
C GLN A 363 -1.42 3.45 -19.01
N TYR A 364 -0.95 2.81 -20.10
CA TYR A 364 0.27 2.01 -20.08
C TYR A 364 1.52 2.86 -19.92
N GLY A 365 1.55 4.02 -20.58
CA GLY A 365 2.65 4.98 -20.42
C GLY A 365 2.74 5.56 -19.02
N THR A 366 1.59 5.88 -18.41
CA THR A 366 1.55 6.37 -17.02
C THR A 366 2.06 5.31 -16.05
N GLU A 367 1.64 4.05 -16.22
CA GLU A 367 2.10 2.93 -15.40
C GLU A 367 3.61 2.70 -15.54
N ALA A 368 4.13 2.65 -16.78
CA ALA A 368 5.54 2.45 -17.05
C ALA A 368 6.43 3.58 -16.51
N ALA A 369 5.98 4.83 -16.63
CA ALA A 369 6.71 5.97 -16.09
C ALA A 369 6.78 5.94 -14.55
N ALA A 370 5.70 5.50 -13.90
CA ALA A 370 5.69 5.30 -12.44
C ALA A 370 6.58 4.13 -12.02
N GLU A 371 6.58 3.03 -12.78
CA GLU A 371 7.49 1.92 -12.53
C GLU A 371 8.96 2.37 -12.61
N LEU A 372 9.31 3.13 -13.64
CA LEU A 372 10.67 3.65 -13.83
C LEU A 372 11.16 4.47 -12.63
N ILE A 373 10.35 5.35 -12.07
CA ILE A 373 10.76 6.21 -10.93
C ILE A 373 10.64 5.54 -9.56
N THR A 374 10.15 4.31 -9.51
CA THR A 374 10.03 3.53 -8.27
C THR A 374 10.96 2.31 -8.26
N ASP A 375 11.59 1.98 -9.39
CA ASP A 375 12.57 0.90 -9.51
C ASP A 375 13.98 1.45 -9.71
N PRO A 376 14.94 1.16 -8.79
CA PRO A 376 16.29 1.69 -8.86
C PRO A 376 17.09 1.20 -10.08
N THR A 377 16.78 0.04 -10.62
CA THR A 377 17.47 -0.55 -11.78
C THR A 377 17.02 0.16 -13.05
N LEU A 378 15.71 0.26 -13.26
CA LEU A 378 15.14 0.93 -14.43
C LEU A 378 15.52 2.41 -14.45
N LEU A 379 15.44 3.09 -13.31
CA LEU A 379 15.83 4.48 -13.19
C LEU A 379 17.34 4.68 -13.45
N GLY A 380 18.17 3.76 -12.95
CA GLY A 380 19.61 3.77 -13.19
C GLY A 380 19.95 3.62 -14.68
N ASP A 381 19.26 2.75 -15.37
CA ASP A 381 19.41 2.56 -16.82
C ASP A 381 18.95 3.79 -17.61
N ALA A 382 17.81 4.35 -17.24
CA ALA A 382 17.26 5.56 -17.86
C ALA A 382 18.16 6.79 -17.72
N LEU A 383 18.88 6.90 -16.60
CA LEU A 383 19.76 8.04 -16.30
C LEU A 383 21.23 7.78 -16.59
N ARG A 384 21.59 6.65 -17.22
CA ARG A 384 23.00 6.30 -17.53
C ARG A 384 23.70 7.36 -18.40
N GLY A 385 22.97 8.03 -19.29
CA GLY A 385 23.47 9.11 -20.14
C GLY A 385 23.19 10.53 -19.61
N ALA A 386 22.75 10.67 -18.37
CA ALA A 386 22.44 11.97 -17.79
C ALA A 386 23.71 12.82 -17.60
N PRO A 387 23.63 14.16 -17.78
CA PRO A 387 24.77 15.04 -17.59
C PRO A 387 25.24 15.05 -16.13
N GLU A 388 26.52 15.34 -15.92
CA GLU A 388 27.06 15.48 -14.56
C GLU A 388 26.26 16.52 -13.75
N GLY A 389 25.93 16.18 -12.49
CA GLY A 389 25.16 17.04 -11.62
C GLY A 389 23.64 17.05 -11.90
N TRP A 390 23.12 16.11 -12.71
CA TRP A 390 21.69 15.98 -13.02
C TRP A 390 20.78 15.96 -11.77
N GLN A 391 21.31 15.50 -10.65
CA GLN A 391 20.59 15.43 -9.38
C GLN A 391 20.03 16.79 -8.92
N LYS A 392 20.78 17.86 -9.24
CA LYS A 392 20.45 19.25 -8.88
C LYS A 392 19.72 20.02 -9.97
N LYS A 393 19.50 19.38 -11.12
CA LYS A 393 18.82 19.99 -12.27
C LYS A 393 17.36 19.58 -12.32
N ASN A 394 16.56 20.41 -12.93
CA ASN A 394 15.28 19.97 -13.45
C ASN A 394 15.52 18.98 -14.58
N LEU A 395 14.62 18.04 -14.76
CA LEU A 395 14.74 17.05 -15.84
C LEU A 395 13.37 16.67 -16.41
N GLN A 396 13.38 16.37 -17.70
CA GLN A 396 12.31 15.67 -18.39
C GLN A 396 12.88 14.49 -19.18
N LEU A 397 12.15 13.38 -19.16
CA LEU A 397 12.42 12.20 -19.97
C LEU A 397 11.18 11.89 -20.81
N VAL A 398 11.37 11.64 -22.09
CA VAL A 398 10.33 11.07 -22.96
C VAL A 398 10.61 9.58 -23.07
N LEU A 399 9.60 8.81 -22.81
CA LEU A 399 9.66 7.35 -22.77
C LEU A 399 8.84 6.78 -23.93
N HIS A 400 9.39 5.73 -24.54
CA HIS A 400 8.69 4.84 -25.47
C HIS A 400 8.65 3.45 -24.89
N LEU A 401 7.53 2.76 -25.01
CA LEU A 401 7.36 1.40 -24.52
C LEU A 401 6.46 0.59 -25.43
N LYS A 402 6.67 -0.72 -25.45
CA LYS A 402 5.75 -1.68 -26.06
C LYS A 402 4.71 -2.10 -25.04
N VAL A 403 3.52 -2.43 -25.54
CA VAL A 403 2.45 -3.00 -24.74
C VAL A 403 2.22 -4.44 -25.19
N ILE A 404 2.36 -5.39 -24.28
CA ILE A 404 2.26 -6.82 -24.56
C ILE A 404 1.18 -7.41 -23.64
N ALA A 405 0.17 -8.01 -24.22
CA ALA A 405 -0.96 -8.60 -23.48
C ALA A 405 -1.58 -7.63 -22.45
N ASN A 406 -1.79 -6.37 -22.89
CA ASN A 406 -2.34 -5.29 -22.07
C ASN A 406 -1.49 -4.92 -20.84
N ALA A 407 -0.19 -5.16 -20.89
CA ALA A 407 0.75 -4.74 -19.86
C ALA A 407 1.92 -3.97 -20.50
N PRO A 408 2.41 -2.89 -19.86
CA PRO A 408 3.57 -2.17 -20.36
C PRO A 408 4.84 -3.02 -20.21
N ALA A 409 5.68 -3.01 -21.25
CA ALA A 409 7.05 -3.51 -21.18
C ALA A 409 7.98 -2.41 -20.63
N SER A 410 9.22 -2.78 -20.31
CA SER A 410 10.22 -1.83 -19.80
C SER A 410 10.38 -0.62 -20.73
N PRO A 411 10.20 0.61 -20.23
CA PRO A 411 10.28 1.81 -21.04
C PRO A 411 11.72 2.13 -21.46
N GLN A 412 11.87 2.75 -22.62
CA GLN A 412 13.14 3.26 -23.14
C GLN A 412 13.09 4.78 -23.21
N VAL A 413 14.15 5.45 -22.75
CA VAL A 413 14.28 6.90 -22.89
C VAL A 413 14.67 7.23 -24.32
N ILE A 414 13.82 7.97 -25.04
CA ILE A 414 14.03 8.40 -26.43
C ILE A 414 14.42 9.86 -26.54
N ALA A 415 14.11 10.67 -25.54
CA ALA A 415 14.56 12.07 -25.44
C ALA A 415 14.70 12.47 -23.97
N SER A 416 15.56 13.45 -23.73
CA SER A 416 15.75 14.02 -22.39
C SER A 416 16.03 15.51 -22.46
N HIS A 417 15.68 16.22 -21.40
CA HIS A 417 15.97 17.64 -21.22
C HIS A 417 16.37 17.90 -19.78
N TYR A 418 17.44 18.69 -19.61
CA TYR A 418 17.96 19.06 -18.29
C TYR A 418 18.27 20.55 -18.26
N TRP A 419 17.73 21.30 -17.26
CA TRP A 419 17.93 22.74 -17.14
C TRP A 419 18.09 23.24 -15.71
#